data_f980a74225c97ff5fe3379e158e9734a
#
_entry.id   f980a74225c97ff5fe3379e158e9734a
#
_cell.length_a   1.000
_cell.length_b   1.000
_cell.length_c   1.000
_cell.angle_alpha   90.00
_cell.angle_beta   90.00
_cell.angle_gamma   90.00
#
_symmetry.space_group_name_H-M   'P 1'
#
loop_
_entity.id
_entity.type
_entity.pdbx_description
1 polymer ?
#
loop_
_entity_poly.entity_id
_entity_poly.type
_entity_poly.pdbx_seq_one_letter_code
_entity_poly.pdbx_strand_id
1 'polypeptide(L)'
;MSTRAPAQSPVPSLESPTELQARFAELQAKAGAAALAVAITDRETGAEFRYHADRWFHAASTIKVAILVGVFGAIHRGELLPQSRVHVRNRFLSAYDGSPYRVRLDRDANPDIHREVGRTLRVSELAEAMITTSSNLATNLLLDLVGLEVLQRTIDGFGLVGIDLRRGVEDELAFEHGINNRVTANGLVSLLRLIGEERAFTPQLSHEMVDVLLGQQFKSGLPAGLPRGARVAHKTGEISTIAHDAGLVYLPDRRPYAIAVLTEWEPSATGRSATIAAASYLAYAALIGDRE
;
A
#
# COMPACT_ATOMS: atom_id res chain seq x y z
N MET A 1 14.90 56.47 3.59
CA MET A 1 13.82 55.62 3.08
C MET A 1 14.03 54.23 3.62
N SER A 2 13.24 53.87 4.62
CA SER A 2 13.37 52.56 5.31
C SER A 2 12.50 51.55 4.59
N THR A 3 13.09 50.55 3.95
CA THR A 3 12.39 49.46 3.29
C THR A 3 11.98 48.45 4.35
N ARG A 4 10.69 48.40 4.64
CA ARG A 4 10.06 47.41 5.48
C ARG A 4 10.14 46.06 4.78
N ALA A 5 10.77 45.05 5.41
CA ALA A 5 10.75 43.67 4.93
C ALA A 5 9.29 43.13 4.90
N PRO A 6 8.92 42.32 3.91
CA PRO A 6 7.59 41.74 3.86
C PRO A 6 7.37 40.84 5.09
N ALA A 7 6.24 41.03 5.74
CA ALA A 7 5.80 40.18 6.84
C ALA A 7 5.65 38.75 6.34
N GLN A 8 6.41 37.83 6.92
CA GLN A 8 6.19 36.39 6.74
C GLN A 8 4.80 36.05 7.28
N SER A 9 3.94 35.50 6.43
CA SER A 9 2.65 34.94 6.85
C SER A 9 2.91 33.88 7.92
N PRO A 10 2.10 33.82 8.99
CA PRO A 10 2.30 32.81 10.01
C PRO A 10 2.15 31.42 9.39
N VAL A 11 3.13 30.56 9.61
CA VAL A 11 3.04 29.14 9.31
C VAL A 11 1.86 28.60 10.13
N PRO A 12 0.85 27.93 9.52
CA PRO A 12 -0.25 27.36 10.27
C PRO A 12 0.32 26.47 11.39
N SER A 13 -0.14 26.65 12.59
CA SER A 13 0.24 25.77 13.70
C SER A 13 -0.28 24.38 13.40
N LEU A 14 0.63 23.44 13.09
CA LEU A 14 0.30 22.02 13.04
C LEU A 14 -0.49 21.65 14.30
N GLU A 15 -1.64 20.98 14.14
CA GLU A 15 -2.35 20.38 15.27
C GLU A 15 -1.34 19.62 16.14
N SER A 16 -1.50 19.72 17.45
CA SER A 16 -0.60 18.95 18.33
C SER A 16 -0.79 17.45 18.06
N PRO A 17 0.26 16.62 18.18
CA PRO A 17 0.14 15.17 18.03
C PRO A 17 -0.96 14.57 18.91
N THR A 18 -1.22 15.13 20.08
CA THR A 18 -2.26 14.70 21.02
C THR A 18 -3.67 15.00 20.48
N GLU A 19 -3.90 16.16 19.87
CA GLU A 19 -5.18 16.51 19.26
C GLU A 19 -5.48 15.61 18.07
N LEU A 20 -4.50 15.38 17.21
CA LEU A 20 -4.65 14.49 16.06
C LEU A 20 -4.92 13.04 16.52
N GLN A 21 -4.28 12.55 17.58
CA GLN A 21 -4.60 11.24 18.17
C GLN A 21 -6.06 11.18 18.64
N ALA A 22 -6.57 12.22 19.31
CA ALA A 22 -7.96 12.27 19.76
C ALA A 22 -8.94 12.23 18.57
N ARG A 23 -8.64 12.95 17.48
CA ARG A 23 -9.48 12.94 16.25
C ARG A 23 -9.52 11.56 15.60
N PHE A 24 -8.41 10.82 15.54
CA PHE A 24 -8.40 9.44 15.02
C PHE A 24 -9.17 8.49 15.94
N ALA A 25 -9.07 8.65 17.25
CA ALA A 25 -9.85 7.87 18.22
C ALA A 25 -11.36 8.12 18.05
N GLU A 26 -11.76 9.38 17.88
CA GLU A 26 -13.15 9.75 17.61
C GLU A 26 -13.66 9.20 16.27
N LEU A 27 -12.83 9.29 15.22
CA LEU A 27 -13.14 8.70 13.91
C LEU A 27 -13.37 7.20 14.02
N GLN A 28 -12.47 6.47 14.70
CA GLN A 28 -12.62 5.04 14.93
C GLN A 28 -13.94 4.71 15.64
N ALA A 29 -14.25 5.43 16.72
CA ALA A 29 -15.47 5.22 17.50
C ALA A 29 -16.74 5.51 16.70
N LYS A 30 -16.79 6.63 15.99
CA LYS A 30 -17.93 7.02 15.14
C LYS A 30 -18.18 6.05 13.99
N ALA A 31 -17.12 5.53 13.39
CA ALA A 31 -17.19 4.58 12.31
C ALA A 31 -17.57 3.17 12.78
N GLY A 32 -17.42 2.86 14.06
CA GLY A 32 -17.59 1.50 14.57
C GLY A 32 -16.51 0.53 14.12
N ALA A 33 -15.30 1.02 13.78
CA ALA A 33 -14.18 0.18 13.41
C ALA A 33 -13.63 -0.55 14.63
N ALA A 34 -13.50 -1.87 14.55
CA ALA A 34 -12.92 -2.68 15.61
C ALA A 34 -11.45 -2.27 15.90
N ALA A 35 -10.73 -1.83 14.88
CA ALA A 35 -9.42 -1.23 15.01
C ALA A 35 -9.15 -0.23 13.90
N LEU A 36 -8.34 0.79 14.21
CA LEU A 36 -7.76 1.75 13.28
C LEU A 36 -6.28 1.92 13.62
N ALA A 37 -5.43 1.89 12.62
CA ALA A 37 -4.02 2.29 12.74
C ALA A 37 -3.67 3.28 11.62
N VAL A 38 -2.93 4.32 11.97
CA VAL A 38 -2.48 5.33 11.00
C VAL A 38 -1.01 5.63 11.22
N ALA A 39 -0.26 5.65 10.13
CA ALA A 39 1.10 6.16 10.09
C ALA A 39 1.21 7.21 8.99
N ILE A 40 1.89 8.31 9.29
CA ILE A 40 2.16 9.40 8.35
C ILE A 40 3.62 9.79 8.48
N THR A 41 4.28 10.04 7.35
CA THR A 41 5.61 10.64 7.31
C THR A 41 5.64 11.69 6.21
N ASP A 42 5.85 12.92 6.57
CA ASP A 42 5.88 14.07 5.65
C ASP A 42 7.31 14.38 5.19
N ARG A 43 7.54 14.29 3.89
CA ARG A 43 8.87 14.54 3.33
C ARG A 43 9.23 16.03 3.28
N GLU A 44 8.23 16.92 3.32
CA GLU A 44 8.47 18.37 3.28
C GLU A 44 9.03 18.90 4.59
N THR A 45 8.38 18.53 5.70
CA THR A 45 8.71 19.04 7.03
C THR A 45 9.53 18.05 7.88
N GLY A 46 9.57 16.78 7.48
CA GLY A 46 10.10 15.69 8.30
C GLY A 46 9.18 15.25 9.43
N ALA A 47 7.95 15.80 9.52
CA ALA A 47 7.00 15.44 10.55
C ALA A 47 6.56 13.99 10.44
N GLU A 48 6.42 13.32 11.57
CA GLU A 48 5.93 11.96 11.69
C GLU A 48 4.76 11.89 12.67
N PHE A 49 3.75 11.12 12.31
CA PHE A 49 2.61 10.83 13.18
C PHE A 49 2.31 9.34 13.19
N ARG A 50 1.98 8.82 14.38
CA ARG A 50 1.72 7.40 14.61
C ARG A 50 0.51 7.22 15.54
N TYR A 51 -0.49 6.48 15.05
CA TYR A 51 -1.67 6.07 15.81
C TYR A 51 -1.80 4.56 15.71
N HIS A 52 -1.58 3.83 16.78
CA HIS A 52 -1.54 2.36 16.82
C HIS A 52 -0.72 1.72 15.69
N ALA A 53 0.30 2.43 15.19
CA ALA A 53 0.95 2.16 13.92
C ALA A 53 1.77 0.87 13.89
N ASP A 54 2.11 0.30 15.05
CA ASP A 54 2.84 -0.99 15.17
C ASP A 54 1.90 -2.19 15.37
N ARG A 55 0.58 -1.98 15.44
CA ARG A 55 -0.38 -3.07 15.46
C ARG A 55 -0.32 -3.85 14.15
N TRP A 56 -0.24 -5.16 14.25
CA TRP A 56 -0.29 -6.07 13.13
C TRP A 56 -1.72 -6.31 12.65
N PHE A 57 -1.90 -6.25 11.33
CA PHE A 57 -3.15 -6.55 10.63
C PHE A 57 -2.91 -7.65 9.60
N HIS A 58 -3.96 -8.37 9.23
CA HIS A 58 -3.97 -9.14 7.98
C HIS A 58 -3.73 -8.17 6.82
N ALA A 59 -2.71 -8.45 5.99
CA ALA A 59 -2.27 -7.48 5.00
C ALA A 59 -3.30 -7.19 3.89
N ALA A 60 -4.22 -8.12 3.64
CA ALA A 60 -5.04 -8.09 2.42
C ALA A 60 -4.16 -7.78 1.19
N SER A 61 -4.65 -6.99 0.24
CA SER A 61 -3.89 -6.66 -0.96
C SER A 61 -2.83 -5.57 -0.78
N THR A 62 -2.67 -4.97 0.42
CA THR A 62 -1.57 -4.01 0.64
C THR A 62 -0.19 -4.70 0.64
N ILE A 63 -0.13 -6.01 0.89
CA ILE A 63 1.11 -6.80 0.75
C ILE A 63 1.72 -6.71 -0.67
N LYS A 64 0.90 -6.41 -1.68
CA LYS A 64 1.33 -6.30 -3.08
C LYS A 64 2.35 -5.18 -3.32
N VAL A 65 2.41 -4.18 -2.41
CA VAL A 65 3.49 -3.17 -2.44
C VAL A 65 4.85 -3.82 -2.13
N ALA A 66 4.90 -4.71 -1.15
CA ALA A 66 6.12 -5.45 -0.82
C ALA A 66 6.52 -6.40 -1.96
N ILE A 67 5.54 -7.07 -2.58
CA ILE A 67 5.79 -7.93 -3.74
C ILE A 67 6.32 -7.12 -4.92
N LEU A 68 5.75 -5.93 -5.19
CA LEU A 68 6.25 -5.01 -6.21
C LEU A 68 7.73 -4.67 -5.98
N VAL A 69 8.09 -4.26 -4.78
CA VAL A 69 9.49 -3.97 -4.41
C VAL A 69 10.37 -5.20 -4.61
N GLY A 70 9.92 -6.38 -4.22
CA GLY A 70 10.70 -7.61 -4.41
C GLY A 70 10.92 -7.97 -5.88
N VAL A 71 9.90 -7.78 -6.75
CA VAL A 71 10.01 -7.96 -8.21
C VAL A 71 11.01 -6.96 -8.79
N PHE A 72 10.92 -5.69 -8.41
CA PHE A 72 11.89 -4.66 -8.83
C PHE A 72 13.30 -4.92 -8.27
N GLY A 73 13.40 -5.58 -7.12
CA GLY A 73 14.68 -6.09 -6.61
C GLY A 73 15.31 -7.15 -7.52
N ALA A 74 14.52 -8.08 -8.04
CA ALA A 74 15.00 -9.07 -9.02
C ALA A 74 15.40 -8.41 -10.35
N ILE A 75 14.67 -7.36 -10.78
CA ILE A 75 15.05 -6.55 -11.94
C ILE A 75 16.37 -5.82 -11.67
N HIS A 76 16.54 -5.20 -10.51
CA HIS A 76 17.78 -4.51 -10.12
C HIS A 76 19.01 -5.43 -10.13
N ARG A 77 18.85 -6.69 -9.70
CA ARG A 77 19.92 -7.69 -9.73
C ARG A 77 20.19 -8.28 -11.13
N GLY A 78 19.40 -7.91 -12.13
CA GLY A 78 19.50 -8.44 -13.49
C GLY A 78 18.96 -9.88 -13.64
N GLU A 79 18.24 -10.39 -12.66
CA GLU A 79 17.61 -11.73 -12.68
C GLU A 79 16.36 -11.74 -13.57
N LEU A 80 15.70 -10.60 -13.70
CA LEU A 80 14.53 -10.37 -14.52
C LEU A 80 14.68 -9.07 -15.34
N LEU A 81 13.95 -9.01 -16.44
CA LEU A 81 13.73 -7.77 -17.18
C LEU A 81 12.22 -7.45 -17.17
N PRO A 82 11.81 -6.16 -17.22
CA PRO A 82 10.41 -5.80 -17.30
C PRO A 82 9.66 -6.49 -18.45
N GLN A 83 10.34 -6.72 -19.59
CA GLN A 83 9.83 -7.42 -20.76
C GLN A 83 9.96 -8.95 -20.71
N SER A 84 10.58 -9.54 -19.67
CA SER A 84 10.63 -11.01 -19.50
C SER A 84 9.22 -11.58 -19.53
N ARG A 85 9.03 -12.69 -20.27
CA ARG A 85 7.72 -13.30 -20.45
C ARG A 85 7.48 -14.40 -19.43
N VAL A 86 6.31 -14.36 -18.81
CA VAL A 86 5.83 -15.32 -17.82
C VAL A 86 4.68 -16.11 -18.43
N HIS A 87 4.75 -17.44 -18.38
CA HIS A 87 3.64 -18.28 -18.77
C HIS A 87 2.50 -18.15 -17.77
N VAL A 88 1.33 -17.73 -18.23
CA VAL A 88 0.15 -17.55 -17.38
C VAL A 88 -0.47 -18.92 -17.09
N ARG A 89 -0.41 -19.33 -15.84
CA ARG A 89 -1.01 -20.56 -15.34
C ARG A 89 -1.75 -20.27 -14.03
N ASN A 90 -2.77 -21.05 -13.74
CA ASN A 90 -3.50 -20.96 -12.49
C ASN A 90 -3.38 -22.26 -11.70
N ARG A 91 -2.19 -22.52 -11.20
CA ARG A 91 -1.86 -23.62 -10.29
C ARG A 91 -0.63 -23.22 -9.47
N PHE A 92 -0.79 -23.14 -8.18
CA PHE A 92 0.23 -22.75 -7.21
C PHE A 92 0.34 -23.80 -6.12
N LEU A 93 1.40 -23.74 -5.31
CA LEU A 93 1.61 -24.67 -4.20
C LEU A 93 1.39 -23.93 -2.88
N SER A 94 0.64 -24.57 -1.96
CA SER A 94 0.41 -24.05 -0.61
C SER A 94 1.70 -23.92 0.16
N ALA A 95 1.85 -22.81 0.86
CA ALA A 95 2.99 -22.57 1.76
C ALA A 95 2.95 -23.49 3.02
N TYR A 96 1.83 -24.17 3.27
CA TYR A 96 1.70 -25.09 4.39
C TYR A 96 2.29 -26.48 4.10
N ASP A 97 1.83 -27.14 3.05
CA ASP A 97 2.15 -28.54 2.77
C ASP A 97 2.56 -28.81 1.31
N GLY A 98 2.64 -27.77 0.48
CA GLY A 98 2.94 -27.91 -0.95
C GLY A 98 1.80 -28.46 -1.80
N SER A 99 0.60 -28.64 -1.25
CA SER A 99 -0.58 -29.06 -2.03
C SER A 99 -0.98 -28.01 -3.07
N PRO A 100 -1.52 -28.41 -4.22
CA PRO A 100 -1.87 -27.47 -5.26
C PRO A 100 -3.16 -26.72 -4.96
N TYR A 101 -3.18 -25.39 -5.22
CA TYR A 101 -4.38 -24.57 -5.18
C TYR A 101 -4.49 -23.68 -6.43
N ARG A 102 -5.64 -23.03 -6.59
CA ARG A 102 -5.93 -22.11 -7.69
C ARG A 102 -6.55 -20.83 -7.16
N VAL A 103 -6.22 -19.72 -7.81
CA VAL A 103 -6.91 -18.44 -7.62
C VAL A 103 -8.30 -18.54 -8.26
N ARG A 104 -9.32 -18.11 -7.53
CA ARG A 104 -10.70 -18.15 -7.98
C ARG A 104 -11.03 -16.93 -8.83
N LEU A 105 -11.66 -17.16 -9.98
CA LEU A 105 -12.08 -16.10 -10.92
C LEU A 105 -13.07 -15.11 -10.25
N ASP A 106 -13.98 -15.61 -9.43
CA ASP A 106 -15.01 -14.83 -8.75
C ASP A 106 -14.48 -14.00 -7.56
N ARG A 107 -13.24 -14.21 -7.17
CA ARG A 107 -12.53 -13.46 -6.11
C ARG A 107 -11.42 -12.55 -6.67
N ASP A 108 -11.06 -12.70 -7.92
CA ASP A 108 -10.05 -11.84 -8.54
C ASP A 108 -10.69 -10.54 -9.05
N ALA A 109 -10.20 -9.42 -8.60
CA ALA A 109 -10.69 -8.11 -9.02
C ALA A 109 -10.39 -7.81 -10.50
N ASN A 110 -9.49 -8.58 -11.13
CA ASN A 110 -9.20 -8.50 -12.57
C ASN A 110 -9.38 -9.87 -13.25
N PRO A 111 -10.60 -10.18 -13.73
CA PRO A 111 -10.87 -11.44 -14.41
C PRO A 111 -10.15 -11.58 -15.76
N ASP A 112 -9.64 -10.49 -16.36
CA ASP A 112 -9.02 -10.53 -17.69
C ASP A 112 -7.70 -11.31 -17.68
N ILE A 113 -6.93 -11.26 -16.58
CA ILE A 113 -5.72 -12.06 -16.46
C ILE A 113 -6.01 -13.57 -16.52
N HIS A 114 -7.18 -14.02 -16.07
CA HIS A 114 -7.59 -15.43 -16.17
C HIS A 114 -7.86 -15.86 -17.62
N ARG A 115 -8.22 -14.93 -18.52
CA ARG A 115 -8.42 -15.21 -19.95
C ARG A 115 -7.10 -15.44 -20.70
N GLU A 116 -5.99 -15.02 -20.10
CA GLU A 116 -4.65 -15.21 -20.65
C GLU A 116 -4.00 -16.55 -20.24
N VAL A 117 -4.69 -17.40 -19.48
CA VAL A 117 -4.18 -18.74 -19.13
C VAL A 117 -3.84 -19.54 -20.38
N GLY A 118 -2.62 -20.08 -20.43
CA GLY A 118 -2.04 -20.75 -21.59
C GLY A 118 -1.22 -19.85 -22.51
N ARG A 119 -1.24 -18.53 -22.27
CA ARG A 119 -0.44 -17.53 -23.01
C ARG A 119 0.72 -17.02 -22.15
N THR A 120 1.42 -16.00 -22.62
CA THR A 120 2.47 -15.32 -21.86
C THR A 120 2.18 -13.84 -21.72
N LEU A 121 2.42 -13.30 -20.52
CA LEU A 121 2.42 -11.87 -20.23
C LEU A 121 3.82 -11.42 -19.82
N ARG A 122 4.10 -10.12 -19.95
CA ARG A 122 5.35 -9.53 -19.46
C ARG A 122 5.31 -9.37 -17.94
N VAL A 123 6.48 -9.36 -17.31
CA VAL A 123 6.61 -9.02 -15.88
C VAL A 123 5.98 -7.65 -15.59
N SER A 124 6.21 -6.65 -16.44
CA SER A 124 5.60 -5.32 -16.31
C SER A 124 4.07 -5.35 -16.38
N GLU A 125 3.48 -6.12 -17.29
CA GLU A 125 2.01 -6.26 -17.43
C GLU A 125 1.40 -6.93 -16.18
N LEU A 126 2.08 -7.93 -15.62
CA LEU A 126 1.65 -8.58 -14.39
C LEU A 126 1.80 -7.65 -13.17
N ALA A 127 2.89 -6.89 -13.08
CA ALA A 127 3.10 -5.93 -11.99
C ALA A 127 2.05 -4.81 -12.03
N GLU A 128 1.73 -4.31 -13.22
CA GLU A 128 0.65 -3.34 -13.43
C GLU A 128 -0.70 -3.91 -12.99
N ALA A 129 -1.10 -5.09 -13.47
CA ALA A 129 -2.37 -5.73 -13.11
C ALA A 129 -2.45 -6.04 -11.60
N MET A 130 -1.34 -6.47 -10.98
CA MET A 130 -1.26 -6.71 -9.54
C MET A 130 -1.58 -5.45 -8.72
N ILE A 131 -1.10 -4.30 -9.14
CA ILE A 131 -1.26 -3.04 -8.40
C ILE A 131 -2.53 -2.32 -8.80
N THR A 132 -2.73 -2.04 -10.09
CA THR A 132 -3.76 -1.12 -10.57
C THR A 132 -5.17 -1.65 -10.39
N THR A 133 -5.37 -2.93 -10.64
CA THR A 133 -6.66 -3.65 -10.52
C THR A 133 -6.65 -4.73 -9.46
N SER A 134 -5.53 -4.87 -8.73
CA SER A 134 -5.40 -5.83 -7.63
C SER A 134 -5.56 -7.30 -8.02
N SER A 135 -5.16 -7.71 -9.26
CA SER A 135 -5.26 -9.11 -9.68
C SER A 135 -4.52 -10.07 -8.74
N ASN A 136 -5.22 -11.07 -8.25
CA ASN A 136 -4.67 -12.13 -7.42
C ASN A 136 -3.87 -13.13 -8.25
N LEU A 137 -4.33 -13.43 -9.47
CA LEU A 137 -3.61 -14.33 -10.37
C LEU A 137 -2.26 -13.74 -10.79
N ALA A 138 -2.22 -12.46 -11.17
CA ALA A 138 -0.97 -11.77 -11.48
C ALA A 138 -0.02 -11.74 -10.27
N THR A 139 -0.56 -11.54 -9.07
CA THR A 139 0.21 -11.58 -7.81
C THR A 139 0.91 -12.91 -7.61
N ASN A 140 0.17 -14.03 -7.71
CA ASN A 140 0.74 -15.35 -7.48
C ASN A 140 1.71 -15.77 -8.58
N LEU A 141 1.51 -15.32 -9.83
CA LEU A 141 2.49 -15.54 -10.90
C LEU A 141 3.83 -14.85 -10.61
N LEU A 142 3.79 -13.63 -10.09
CA LEU A 142 5.01 -12.89 -9.71
C LEU A 142 5.67 -13.47 -8.44
N LEU A 143 4.85 -13.88 -7.46
CA LEU A 143 5.33 -14.59 -6.27
C LEU A 143 6.07 -15.88 -6.63
N ASP A 144 5.48 -16.66 -7.52
CA ASP A 144 6.05 -17.93 -7.94
C ASP A 144 7.29 -17.77 -8.84
N LEU A 145 7.33 -16.68 -9.63
CA LEU A 145 8.48 -16.34 -10.49
C LEU A 145 9.72 -15.96 -9.69
N VAL A 146 9.55 -15.13 -8.67
CA VAL A 146 10.68 -14.59 -7.86
C VAL A 146 10.98 -15.49 -6.66
N GLY A 147 9.97 -16.11 -6.11
CA GLY A 147 10.05 -16.91 -4.88
C GLY A 147 9.81 -16.08 -3.62
N LEU A 148 8.94 -16.61 -2.78
CA LEU A 148 8.45 -15.94 -1.56
C LEU A 148 9.59 -15.54 -0.61
N GLU A 149 10.55 -16.44 -0.40
CA GLU A 149 11.72 -16.16 0.46
C GLU A 149 12.63 -15.07 -0.11
N VAL A 150 12.79 -15.00 -1.45
CA VAL A 150 13.59 -13.95 -2.10
C VAL A 150 12.92 -12.60 -1.95
N LEU A 151 11.60 -12.56 -2.09
CA LEU A 151 10.81 -11.34 -1.89
C LEU A 151 10.93 -10.86 -0.44
N GLN A 152 10.74 -11.74 0.54
CA GLN A 152 10.86 -11.37 1.96
C GLN A 152 12.29 -10.91 2.30
N ARG A 153 13.33 -11.64 1.87
CA ARG A 153 14.73 -11.22 2.07
C ARG A 153 15.04 -9.86 1.43
N THR A 154 14.41 -9.52 0.30
CA THR A 154 14.58 -8.20 -0.32
C THR A 154 14.02 -7.10 0.60
N ILE A 155 12.88 -7.32 1.23
CA ILE A 155 12.29 -6.37 2.20
C ILE A 155 13.15 -6.27 3.45
N ASP A 156 13.60 -7.41 3.99
CA ASP A 156 14.46 -7.48 5.18
C ASP A 156 15.80 -6.77 4.94
N GLY A 157 16.32 -6.83 3.71
CA GLY A 157 17.55 -6.17 3.30
C GLY A 157 17.51 -4.63 3.39
N PHE A 158 16.32 -4.03 3.40
CA PHE A 158 16.13 -2.61 3.69
C PHE A 158 16.06 -2.30 5.19
N GLY A 159 16.13 -3.30 6.07
CA GLY A 159 15.97 -3.12 7.52
C GLY A 159 14.54 -2.76 7.93
N LEU A 160 13.56 -3.05 7.07
CA LEU A 160 12.16 -2.74 7.36
C LEU A 160 11.56 -3.79 8.31
N VAL A 161 10.83 -3.30 9.29
CA VAL A 161 9.99 -4.10 10.18
C VAL A 161 8.51 -3.79 9.90
N GLY A 162 7.64 -4.75 10.21
CA GLY A 162 6.20 -4.53 10.07
C GLY A 162 5.62 -5.00 8.73
N ILE A 163 6.35 -5.85 7.99
CA ILE A 163 5.89 -6.52 6.76
C ILE A 163 6.29 -7.99 6.84
N ASP A 164 5.31 -8.88 6.75
CA ASP A 164 5.50 -10.32 6.88
C ASP A 164 4.79 -11.03 5.71
N LEU A 165 5.57 -11.45 4.72
CA LEU A 165 5.10 -12.13 3.51
C LEU A 165 5.37 -13.63 3.64
N ARG A 166 4.32 -14.43 3.85
CA ARG A 166 4.41 -15.84 4.22
C ARG A 166 3.75 -16.81 3.25
N ARG A 167 2.83 -16.36 2.43
CA ARG A 167 2.04 -17.23 1.55
C ARG A 167 1.58 -16.52 0.28
N GLY A 168 1.15 -17.31 -0.69
CA GLY A 168 0.43 -16.78 -1.85
C GLY A 168 -0.95 -16.23 -1.49
N VAL A 169 -1.51 -15.43 -2.37
CA VAL A 169 -2.88 -14.92 -2.22
C VAL A 169 -3.86 -16.06 -2.50
N GLU A 170 -4.93 -16.15 -1.71
CA GLU A 170 -5.92 -17.25 -1.75
C GLU A 170 -5.36 -18.64 -1.44
N ASP A 171 -4.21 -18.75 -0.82
CA ASP A 171 -3.73 -19.98 -0.19
C ASP A 171 -4.52 -20.18 1.13
N GLU A 172 -5.73 -20.73 1.00
CA GLU A 172 -6.66 -20.91 2.14
C GLU A 172 -6.11 -21.90 3.15
N LEU A 173 -5.47 -22.98 2.67
CA LEU A 173 -4.91 -24.00 3.56
C LEU A 173 -3.82 -23.43 4.48
N ALA A 174 -2.92 -22.63 3.92
CA ALA A 174 -1.92 -21.93 4.72
C ALA A 174 -2.55 -20.94 5.71
N PHE A 175 -3.60 -20.23 5.29
CA PHE A 175 -4.35 -19.32 6.17
C PHE A 175 -4.99 -20.04 7.35
N GLU A 176 -5.67 -21.16 7.12
CA GLU A 176 -6.31 -21.99 8.15
C GLU A 176 -5.30 -22.55 9.18
N HIS A 177 -4.05 -22.75 8.76
CA HIS A 177 -2.95 -23.17 9.62
C HIS A 177 -2.12 -22.00 10.20
N GLY A 178 -2.66 -20.78 10.19
CA GLY A 178 -2.04 -19.61 10.81
C GLY A 178 -0.87 -18.99 10.05
N ILE A 179 -0.56 -19.48 8.83
CA ILE A 179 0.44 -18.88 7.95
C ILE A 179 -0.21 -17.71 7.19
N ASN A 180 0.14 -16.48 7.56
CA ASN A 180 -0.58 -15.33 7.06
C ASN A 180 0.34 -14.18 6.66
N ASN A 181 -0.06 -13.44 5.62
CA ASN A 181 0.57 -12.19 5.26
C ASN A 181 0.06 -11.09 6.19
N ARG A 182 0.98 -10.40 6.85
CA ARG A 182 0.65 -9.37 7.82
C ARG A 182 1.44 -8.09 7.57
N VAL A 183 0.84 -6.96 7.94
CA VAL A 183 1.47 -5.65 7.86
C VAL A 183 1.16 -4.80 9.08
N THR A 184 2.00 -3.80 9.33
CA THR A 184 1.72 -2.68 10.22
C THR A 184 1.66 -1.39 9.41
N ALA A 185 1.00 -0.36 9.92
CA ALA A 185 0.97 0.94 9.25
C ALA A 185 2.37 1.54 9.14
N ASN A 186 3.21 1.38 10.17
CA ASN A 186 4.63 1.77 10.14
C ASN A 186 5.41 1.05 9.04
N GLY A 187 5.24 -0.27 8.89
CA GLY A 187 5.93 -1.05 7.86
C GLY A 187 5.59 -0.56 6.46
N LEU A 188 4.29 -0.34 6.18
CA LEU A 188 3.85 0.14 4.87
C LEU A 188 4.34 1.56 4.57
N VAL A 189 4.24 2.49 5.55
CA VAL A 189 4.76 3.87 5.37
C VAL A 189 6.27 3.86 5.15
N SER A 190 7.02 3.04 5.88
CA SER A 190 8.47 2.93 5.72
C SER A 190 8.86 2.40 4.32
N LEU A 191 8.12 1.41 3.81
CA LEU A 191 8.31 0.88 2.46
C LEU A 191 7.98 1.92 1.37
N LEU A 192 6.82 2.58 1.50
CA LEU A 192 6.42 3.64 0.57
C LEU A 192 7.38 4.83 0.58
N ARG A 193 7.89 5.18 1.77
CA ARG A 193 8.90 6.21 1.93
C ARG A 193 10.19 5.87 1.17
N LEU A 194 10.70 4.63 1.26
CA LEU A 194 11.84 4.18 0.47
C LEU A 194 11.63 4.38 -1.03
N ILE A 195 10.44 4.05 -1.53
CA ILE A 195 10.08 4.25 -2.94
C ILE A 195 10.03 5.75 -3.26
N GLY A 196 9.30 6.55 -2.46
CA GLY A 196 9.11 7.98 -2.69
C GLY A 196 10.37 8.82 -2.50
N GLU A 197 11.34 8.35 -1.72
CA GLU A 197 12.66 8.99 -1.53
C GLU A 197 13.71 8.51 -2.53
N GLU A 198 13.32 7.69 -3.53
CA GLU A 198 14.22 7.16 -4.55
C GLU A 198 15.35 6.26 -3.98
N ARG A 199 15.10 5.65 -2.83
CA ARG A 199 16.05 4.80 -2.09
C ARG A 199 15.78 3.31 -2.27
N ALA A 200 14.73 2.93 -2.98
CA ALA A 200 14.46 1.56 -3.36
C ALA A 200 15.23 1.24 -4.64
N PHE A 201 16.44 0.72 -4.48
CA PHE A 201 17.42 0.33 -5.52
C PHE A 201 18.04 1.53 -6.26
N THR A 202 17.42 2.00 -7.35
CA THR A 202 17.84 3.16 -8.11
C THR A 202 16.72 4.21 -8.19
N PRO A 203 17.02 5.51 -8.41
CA PRO A 203 15.99 6.51 -8.62
C PRO A 203 15.02 6.13 -9.74
N GLN A 204 15.52 5.59 -10.86
CA GLN A 204 14.70 5.17 -11.99
C GLN A 204 13.71 4.08 -11.59
N LEU A 205 14.15 3.00 -10.93
CA LEU A 205 13.28 1.91 -10.50
C LEU A 205 12.26 2.39 -9.46
N SER A 206 12.64 3.33 -8.61
CA SER A 206 11.71 3.97 -7.66
C SER A 206 10.61 4.75 -8.38
N HIS A 207 10.95 5.53 -9.42
CA HIS A 207 9.97 6.23 -10.24
C HIS A 207 9.04 5.27 -10.97
N GLU A 208 9.56 4.20 -11.57
CA GLU A 208 8.74 3.18 -12.23
C GLU A 208 7.74 2.53 -11.25
N MET A 209 8.15 2.23 -10.00
CA MET A 209 7.23 1.73 -8.97
C MET A 209 6.16 2.77 -8.59
N VAL A 210 6.53 4.05 -8.49
CA VAL A 210 5.56 5.15 -8.26
C VAL A 210 4.54 5.22 -9.40
N ASP A 211 4.99 5.13 -10.65
CA ASP A 211 4.10 5.20 -11.83
C ASP A 211 3.10 4.04 -11.83
N VAL A 212 3.54 2.82 -11.50
CA VAL A 212 2.64 1.67 -11.33
C VAL A 212 1.62 1.92 -10.22
N LEU A 213 2.03 2.46 -9.06
CA LEU A 213 1.14 2.77 -7.94
C LEU A 213 0.16 3.92 -8.25
N LEU A 214 0.55 4.92 -9.05
CA LEU A 214 -0.32 6.00 -9.54
C LEU A 214 -1.46 5.47 -10.42
N GLY A 215 -1.25 4.34 -11.09
CA GLY A 215 -2.24 3.65 -11.91
C GLY A 215 -3.38 3.00 -11.12
N GLN A 216 -3.36 2.99 -9.78
CA GLN A 216 -4.42 2.39 -8.95
C GLN A 216 -5.82 2.90 -9.35
N GLN A 217 -6.76 1.97 -9.59
CA GLN A 217 -8.10 2.29 -10.08
C GLN A 217 -9.14 2.48 -8.96
N PHE A 218 -8.93 1.91 -7.77
CA PHE A 218 -9.84 2.02 -6.64
C PHE A 218 -9.61 3.34 -5.87
N LYS A 219 -10.43 4.35 -6.11
CA LYS A 219 -10.23 5.73 -5.61
C LYS A 219 -11.09 6.10 -4.39
N SER A 220 -11.86 5.17 -3.83
CA SER A 220 -12.80 5.44 -2.73
C SER A 220 -12.15 5.60 -1.35
N GLY A 221 -10.87 5.21 -1.20
CA GLY A 221 -10.09 5.33 0.03
C GLY A 221 -9.36 6.67 0.14
N LEU A 222 -8.01 6.62 0.26
CA LEU A 222 -7.17 7.81 0.43
C LEU A 222 -7.49 8.95 -0.55
N PRO A 223 -7.65 8.71 -1.87
CA PRO A 223 -7.91 9.79 -2.82
C PRO A 223 -9.19 10.57 -2.55
N ALA A 224 -10.24 9.90 -2.03
CA ALA A 224 -11.53 10.51 -1.80
C ALA A 224 -11.53 11.55 -0.65
N GLY A 225 -10.54 11.51 0.24
CA GLY A 225 -10.35 12.46 1.33
C GLY A 225 -9.46 13.67 0.99
N LEU A 226 -9.04 13.81 -0.28
CA LEU A 226 -8.05 14.80 -0.67
C LEU A 226 -8.63 15.85 -1.64
N PRO A 227 -8.04 17.05 -1.69
CA PRO A 227 -8.51 18.10 -2.59
C PRO A 227 -8.29 17.72 -4.07
N ARG A 228 -9.01 18.40 -4.95
CA ARG A 228 -8.82 18.27 -6.41
C ARG A 228 -7.37 18.61 -6.78
N GLY A 229 -6.78 17.77 -7.64
CA GLY A 229 -5.39 17.93 -8.07
C GLY A 229 -4.39 17.11 -7.25
N ALA A 230 -4.79 16.53 -6.12
CA ALA A 230 -3.95 15.55 -5.43
C ALA A 230 -3.81 14.28 -6.28
N ARG A 231 -2.57 13.77 -6.38
CA ARG A 231 -2.27 12.48 -7.03
C ARG A 231 -1.82 11.50 -5.95
N VAL A 232 -2.32 10.28 -5.99
CA VAL A 232 -2.01 9.28 -4.96
C VAL A 232 -1.46 8.03 -5.63
N ALA A 233 -0.19 7.73 -5.34
CA ALA A 233 0.43 6.46 -5.68
C ALA A 233 0.16 5.48 -4.54
N HIS A 234 -0.81 4.56 -4.69
CA HIS A 234 -1.33 3.82 -3.55
C HIS A 234 -1.74 2.38 -3.87
N LYS A 235 -1.97 1.61 -2.81
CA LYS A 235 -2.52 0.26 -2.89
C LYS A 235 -3.57 0.05 -1.83
N THR A 236 -4.77 -0.31 -2.27
CA THR A 236 -5.88 -0.73 -1.41
C THR A 236 -5.75 -2.20 -0.99
N GLY A 237 -6.40 -2.56 0.11
CA GLY A 237 -6.54 -3.96 0.54
C GLY A 237 -7.87 -4.17 1.22
N GLU A 238 -8.67 -5.15 0.77
CA GLU A 238 -9.98 -5.42 1.31
C GLU A 238 -10.27 -6.92 1.37
N ILE A 239 -10.83 -7.35 2.49
CA ILE A 239 -11.50 -8.64 2.72
C ILE A 239 -12.71 -8.40 3.63
N SER A 240 -13.44 -9.44 4.01
CA SER A 240 -14.69 -9.31 4.80
C SER A 240 -14.54 -8.47 6.08
N THR A 241 -13.40 -8.55 6.75
CA THR A 241 -13.14 -7.88 8.05
C THR A 241 -12.06 -6.80 7.98
N ILE A 242 -11.47 -6.54 6.81
CA ILE A 242 -10.33 -5.64 6.63
C ILE A 242 -10.61 -4.66 5.50
N ALA A 243 -10.29 -3.39 5.72
CA ALA A 243 -10.19 -2.39 4.66
C ALA A 243 -8.97 -1.51 4.92
N HIS A 244 -8.08 -1.44 3.97
CA HIS A 244 -6.81 -0.73 4.07
C HIS A 244 -6.56 0.13 2.84
N ASP A 245 -5.79 1.20 3.01
CA ASP A 245 -5.19 1.93 1.91
C ASP A 245 -3.86 2.54 2.37
N ALA A 246 -2.82 2.45 1.54
CA ALA A 246 -1.51 3.00 1.84
C ALA A 246 -0.88 3.57 0.58
N GLY A 247 -0.27 4.75 0.68
CA GLY A 247 0.25 5.42 -0.50
C GLY A 247 1.12 6.64 -0.22
N LEU A 248 1.65 7.17 -1.33
CA LEU A 248 2.33 8.45 -1.42
C LEU A 248 1.36 9.48 -1.98
N VAL A 249 1.17 10.57 -1.26
CA VAL A 249 0.28 11.67 -1.66
C VAL A 249 1.12 12.81 -2.22
N TYR A 250 0.89 13.13 -3.48
CA TYR A 250 1.50 14.23 -4.22
C TYR A 250 0.51 15.40 -4.31
N LEU A 251 0.89 16.52 -3.75
CA LEU A 251 0.17 17.78 -3.81
C LEU A 251 0.97 18.79 -4.64
N PRO A 252 0.32 19.80 -5.27
CA PRO A 252 1.03 20.86 -5.94
C PRO A 252 2.03 21.57 -5.01
N ASP A 253 3.16 21.97 -5.58
CA ASP A 253 4.18 22.84 -4.96
C ASP A 253 4.78 22.34 -3.64
N ARG A 254 4.77 21.01 -3.41
CA ARG A 254 5.43 20.43 -2.24
C ARG A 254 5.90 18.98 -2.47
N ARG A 255 6.82 18.54 -1.62
CA ARG A 255 7.22 17.13 -1.56
C ARG A 255 6.08 16.24 -1.05
N PRO A 256 6.00 14.98 -1.52
CA PRO A 256 4.94 14.08 -1.10
C PRO A 256 5.06 13.67 0.38
N TYR A 257 3.93 13.25 0.95
CA TYR A 257 3.93 12.52 2.20
C TYR A 257 3.48 11.07 1.99
N ALA A 258 3.98 10.16 2.83
CA ALA A 258 3.54 8.78 2.89
C ALA A 258 2.48 8.64 3.98
N ILE A 259 1.44 7.86 3.69
CA ILE A 259 0.36 7.55 4.64
C ILE A 259 -0.07 6.10 4.49
N ALA A 260 -0.36 5.44 5.62
CA ALA A 260 -1.05 4.16 5.66
C ALA A 260 -2.21 4.23 6.66
N VAL A 261 -3.38 3.80 6.23
CA VAL A 261 -4.60 3.68 7.04
C VAL A 261 -5.04 2.22 7.02
N LEU A 262 -4.95 1.56 8.15
CA LEU A 262 -5.31 0.15 8.32
C LEU A 262 -6.51 0.05 9.26
N THR A 263 -7.53 -0.70 8.85
CA THR A 263 -8.77 -0.83 9.62
C THR A 263 -9.25 -2.27 9.70
N GLU A 264 -9.85 -2.63 10.84
CA GLU A 264 -10.49 -3.92 11.09
C GLU A 264 -11.96 -3.69 11.45
N TRP A 265 -12.83 -4.60 10.98
CA TRP A 265 -14.27 -4.42 11.01
C TRP A 265 -15.00 -5.72 11.33
N GLU A 266 -16.21 -5.59 11.85
CA GLU A 266 -17.17 -6.69 11.79
C GLU A 266 -17.56 -6.96 10.31
N PRO A 267 -17.81 -8.22 9.92
CA PRO A 267 -18.08 -8.57 8.51
C PRO A 267 -19.24 -7.82 7.86
N SER A 268 -20.24 -7.40 8.62
CA SER A 268 -21.42 -6.66 8.16
C SER A 268 -21.23 -5.14 8.11
N ALA A 269 -20.08 -4.62 8.56
CA ALA A 269 -19.85 -3.18 8.65
C ALA A 269 -19.85 -2.52 7.27
N THR A 270 -20.43 -1.31 7.22
CA THR A 270 -20.47 -0.43 6.04
C THR A 270 -19.59 0.79 6.27
N GLY A 271 -19.39 1.61 5.23
CA GLY A 271 -18.65 2.87 5.37
C GLY A 271 -17.14 2.76 5.51
N ARG A 272 -16.57 1.58 5.25
CA ARG A 272 -15.14 1.30 5.42
C ARG A 272 -14.25 2.24 4.60
N SER A 273 -14.52 2.38 3.31
CA SER A 273 -13.77 3.30 2.43
C SER A 273 -13.96 4.76 2.83
N ALA A 274 -15.16 5.14 3.29
CA ALA A 274 -15.43 6.51 3.77
C ALA A 274 -14.62 6.83 5.03
N THR A 275 -14.41 5.85 5.91
CA THR A 275 -13.54 6.01 7.10
C THR A 275 -12.09 6.23 6.70
N ILE A 276 -11.59 5.49 5.68
CA ILE A 276 -10.24 5.70 5.15
C ILE A 276 -10.12 7.10 4.51
N ALA A 277 -11.13 7.54 3.75
CA ALA A 277 -11.19 8.88 3.19
C ALA A 277 -11.17 9.97 4.28
N ALA A 278 -11.97 9.79 5.35
CA ALA A 278 -11.96 10.71 6.49
C ALA A 278 -10.59 10.75 7.19
N ALA A 279 -9.95 9.59 7.37
CA ALA A 279 -8.59 9.53 7.93
C ALA A 279 -7.57 10.24 7.03
N SER A 280 -7.70 10.10 5.71
CA SER A 280 -6.87 10.81 4.74
C SER A 280 -7.07 12.32 4.82
N TYR A 281 -8.31 12.79 4.95
CA TYR A 281 -8.62 14.20 5.14
C TYR A 281 -8.03 14.76 6.45
N LEU A 282 -8.17 14.03 7.57
CA LEU A 282 -7.58 14.44 8.85
C LEU A 282 -6.06 14.59 8.74
N ALA A 283 -5.38 13.65 8.06
CA ALA A 283 -3.95 13.72 7.83
C ALA A 283 -3.57 14.94 6.95
N TYR A 284 -4.32 15.16 5.87
CA TYR A 284 -4.14 16.32 4.99
C TYR A 284 -4.30 17.64 5.75
N ALA A 285 -5.41 17.81 6.47
CA ALA A 285 -5.69 19.02 7.25
C ALA A 285 -4.60 19.29 8.31
N ALA A 286 -4.14 18.25 8.99
CA ALA A 286 -3.08 18.37 10.00
C ALA A 286 -1.72 18.77 9.41
N LEU A 287 -1.38 18.33 8.19
CA LEU A 287 -0.09 18.64 7.55
C LEU A 287 -0.09 19.97 6.81
N ILE A 288 -1.22 20.38 6.24
CA ILE A 288 -1.30 21.51 5.29
C ILE A 288 -2.06 22.69 5.90
N GLY A 289 -2.91 22.44 6.91
CA GLY A 289 -3.92 23.37 7.40
C GLY A 289 -5.16 23.38 6.51
N ASP A 290 -6.31 23.72 7.09
CA ASP A 290 -7.54 23.96 6.32
C ASP A 290 -7.33 25.23 5.46
N ARG A 291 -6.94 25.03 4.22
CA ARG A 291 -7.03 26.07 3.19
C ARG A 291 -8.41 25.91 2.55
N GLU A 292 -9.37 26.72 2.98
CA GLU A 292 -10.63 26.93 2.26
C GLU A 292 -10.38 27.44 0.82
#